data_70e19d8e12c4b9e144cd9667f77c5f01
#
_entry.id   70e19d8e12c4b9e144cd9667f77c5f01
#
_cell.length_a   1.000
_cell.length_b   1.000
_cell.length_c   1.000
_cell.angle_alpha   90.00
_cell.angle_beta   90.00
_cell.angle_gamma   90.00
#
_symmetry.space_group_name_H-M   'P 1'
#
loop_
_entity.id
_entity.type
_entity.pdbx_description
1 polymer ?
#
loop_
_entity_poly.entity_id
_entity_poly.type
_entity_poly.pdbx_seq_one_letter_code
_entity_poly.pdbx_strand_id
1 'polypeptide(L)'
;MDKQQLLKQLEKAWAAIKESYAGLSDSQLTESGVMGNWSVKDILAHVITWEEEALKYLPLIITGGRPPRYTRYGGIDAFNAQMTEQKRGLALSDVLRQLDETHRRLIDYIRSVPEEHFTRETRFRHRLRLDTYSHYPKHAKAIREWRERPVE
;
A
#
# COMPACT_ATOMS: atom_id res chain seq x y z
N MET A 1 -10.95 -18.10 -4.87
CA MET A 1 -9.50 -18.25 -4.67
C MET A 1 -9.24 -18.53 -3.18
N ASP A 2 -8.32 -19.43 -2.89
CA ASP A 2 -7.98 -19.76 -1.50
C ASP A 2 -6.94 -18.78 -0.96
N LYS A 3 -6.64 -18.90 0.35
CA LYS A 3 -5.69 -18.01 1.02
C LYS A 3 -4.31 -18.07 0.36
N GLN A 4 -3.83 -19.26 0.01
CA GLN A 4 -2.51 -19.45 -0.57
C GLN A 4 -2.39 -18.78 -1.93
N GLN A 5 -3.42 -18.90 -2.77
CA GLN A 5 -3.47 -18.22 -4.07
C GLN A 5 -3.50 -16.71 -3.91
N LEU A 6 -4.26 -16.21 -2.94
CA LEU A 6 -4.34 -14.79 -2.63
C LEU A 6 -2.98 -14.25 -2.17
N LEU A 7 -2.30 -14.98 -1.27
CA LEU A 7 -0.96 -14.59 -0.81
C LEU A 7 0.04 -14.56 -1.96
N LYS A 8 -0.02 -15.51 -2.88
CA LYS A 8 0.86 -15.51 -4.07
C LYS A 8 0.61 -14.28 -4.93
N GLN A 9 -0.65 -13.96 -5.17
CA GLN A 9 -1.02 -12.78 -5.97
C GLN A 9 -0.55 -11.50 -5.30
N LEU A 10 -0.73 -11.39 -3.99
CA LEU A 10 -0.32 -10.24 -3.21
C LEU A 10 1.21 -10.08 -3.25
N GLU A 11 1.96 -11.16 -3.02
CA GLU A 11 3.42 -11.13 -3.04
C GLU A 11 3.97 -10.81 -4.43
N LYS A 12 3.31 -11.27 -5.48
CA LYS A 12 3.69 -10.92 -6.86
C LYS A 12 3.54 -9.42 -7.10
N ALA A 13 2.41 -8.85 -6.66
CA ALA A 13 2.17 -7.41 -6.80
C ALA A 13 3.15 -6.60 -5.94
N TRP A 14 3.49 -7.09 -4.75
CA TRP A 14 4.49 -6.48 -3.88
C TRP A 14 5.87 -6.49 -4.51
N ALA A 15 6.29 -7.63 -5.06
CA ALA A 15 7.57 -7.73 -5.76
C ALA A 15 7.66 -6.72 -6.92
N ALA A 16 6.57 -6.53 -7.65
CA ALA A 16 6.52 -5.57 -8.76
C ALA A 16 6.75 -4.13 -8.28
N ILE A 17 6.16 -3.73 -7.15
CA ILE A 17 6.40 -2.39 -6.63
C ILE A 17 7.84 -2.24 -6.12
N LYS A 18 8.40 -3.25 -5.47
CA LYS A 18 9.79 -3.23 -5.02
C LYS A 18 10.75 -3.10 -6.20
N GLU A 19 10.51 -3.80 -7.28
CA GLU A 19 11.32 -3.70 -8.50
C GLU A 19 11.22 -2.34 -9.17
N SER A 20 10.05 -1.70 -9.08
CA SER A 20 9.81 -0.43 -9.78
C SER A 20 10.77 0.66 -9.37
N TYR A 21 11.24 0.67 -8.12
CA TYR A 21 12.19 1.67 -7.63
C TYR A 21 13.57 1.12 -7.28
N ALA A 22 13.83 -0.16 -7.55
CA ALA A 22 15.11 -0.77 -7.24
C ALA A 22 16.26 -0.06 -7.97
N GLY A 23 17.35 0.19 -7.25
CA GLY A 23 18.54 0.82 -7.82
C GLY A 23 18.48 2.33 -7.97
N LEU A 24 17.36 2.97 -7.63
CA LEU A 24 17.29 4.44 -7.64
C LEU A 24 18.09 5.01 -6.48
N SER A 25 18.75 6.16 -6.72
CA SER A 25 19.49 6.87 -5.67
C SER A 25 18.53 7.54 -4.69
N ASP A 26 19.05 7.93 -3.52
CA ASP A 26 18.28 8.67 -2.54
C ASP A 26 17.72 9.96 -3.13
N SER A 27 18.49 10.64 -3.96
CA SER A 27 18.09 11.84 -4.67
C SER A 27 16.88 11.59 -5.59
N GLN A 28 16.91 10.48 -6.33
CA GLN A 28 15.82 10.09 -7.21
C GLN A 28 14.57 9.66 -6.42
N LEU A 29 14.76 8.95 -5.31
CA LEU A 29 13.65 8.49 -4.47
C LEU A 29 12.91 9.66 -3.79
N THR A 30 13.57 10.79 -3.61
CA THR A 30 13.00 11.97 -2.96
C THR A 30 12.63 13.10 -3.94
N GLU A 31 12.84 12.88 -5.25
CA GLU A 31 12.48 13.83 -6.29
C GLU A 31 10.96 13.90 -6.46
N SER A 32 10.38 15.11 -6.41
CA SER A 32 8.95 15.30 -6.62
C SER A 32 8.56 15.13 -8.09
N GLY A 33 7.28 14.87 -8.34
CA GLY A 33 6.76 14.84 -9.70
C GLY A 33 6.61 13.45 -10.29
N VAL A 34 6.70 12.39 -9.47
CA VAL A 34 6.48 11.01 -9.93
C VAL A 34 4.99 10.76 -10.15
N MET A 35 4.16 11.20 -9.21
CA MET A 35 2.70 11.14 -9.31
C MET A 35 2.15 12.44 -8.71
N GLY A 36 1.75 13.38 -9.57
CA GLY A 36 1.45 14.74 -9.12
C GLY A 36 2.70 15.36 -8.50
N ASN A 37 2.60 15.85 -7.28
CA ASN A 37 3.73 16.39 -6.51
C ASN A 37 4.49 15.35 -5.70
N TRP A 38 4.05 14.11 -5.73
CA TRP A 38 4.62 13.05 -4.89
C TRP A 38 5.91 12.49 -5.48
N SER A 39 6.88 12.28 -4.61
CA SER A 39 8.09 11.50 -4.89
C SER A 39 7.80 9.99 -4.74
N VAL A 40 8.77 9.15 -5.09
CA VAL A 40 8.70 7.72 -4.78
C VAL A 40 8.53 7.53 -3.27
N LYS A 41 9.31 8.27 -2.46
CA LYS A 41 9.18 8.23 -0.99
C LYS A 41 7.74 8.50 -0.54
N ASP A 42 7.08 9.51 -1.11
CA ASP A 42 5.69 9.85 -0.79
C ASP A 42 4.73 8.71 -1.19
N ILE A 43 4.95 8.12 -2.35
CA ILE A 43 4.14 6.97 -2.82
C ILE A 43 4.30 5.80 -1.85
N LEU A 44 5.51 5.49 -1.41
CA LEU A 44 5.75 4.40 -0.46
C LEU A 44 5.12 4.70 0.91
N ALA A 45 5.17 5.95 1.36
CA ALA A 45 4.48 6.38 2.57
C ALA A 45 2.96 6.19 2.44
N HIS A 46 2.41 6.47 1.27
CA HIS A 46 1.00 6.24 0.96
C HIS A 46 0.65 4.74 0.98
N VAL A 47 1.51 3.89 0.44
CA VAL A 47 1.33 2.43 0.51
C VAL A 47 1.33 1.96 1.97
N ILE A 48 2.26 2.45 2.78
CA ILE A 48 2.32 2.15 4.22
C ILE A 48 1.00 2.52 4.89
N THR A 49 0.48 3.71 4.60
CA THR A 49 -0.79 4.19 5.17
C THR A 49 -1.92 3.20 4.93
N TRP A 50 -2.08 2.71 3.70
CA TRP A 50 -3.16 1.79 3.39
C TRP A 50 -2.94 0.39 3.94
N GLU A 51 -1.70 -0.05 4.09
CA GLU A 51 -1.40 -1.29 4.81
C GLU A 51 -1.71 -1.14 6.31
N GLU A 52 -1.40 0.01 6.91
CA GLU A 52 -1.78 0.30 8.30
C GLU A 52 -3.29 0.33 8.48
N GLU A 53 -4.03 0.92 7.52
CA GLU A 53 -5.49 0.93 7.54
C GLU A 53 -6.05 -0.49 7.41
N ALA A 54 -5.44 -1.33 6.57
CA ALA A 54 -5.82 -2.74 6.45
C ALA A 54 -5.62 -3.49 7.77
N LEU A 55 -4.46 -3.31 8.40
CA LEU A 55 -4.16 -3.93 9.70
C LEU A 55 -5.15 -3.51 10.78
N LYS A 56 -5.60 -2.26 10.72
CA LYS A 56 -6.54 -1.69 11.69
C LYS A 56 -7.96 -2.18 11.48
N TYR A 57 -8.42 -2.28 10.24
CA TYR A 57 -9.83 -2.47 9.94
C TYR A 57 -10.21 -3.87 9.46
N LEU A 58 -9.26 -4.66 8.91
CA LEU A 58 -9.58 -6.03 8.53
C LEU A 58 -10.04 -6.89 9.73
N PRO A 59 -9.39 -6.82 10.90
CA PRO A 59 -9.92 -7.54 12.07
C PRO A 59 -11.33 -7.10 12.49
N LEU A 60 -11.61 -5.81 12.38
CA LEU A 60 -12.93 -5.26 12.67
C LEU A 60 -13.99 -5.81 11.70
N ILE A 61 -13.67 -5.84 10.41
CA ILE A 61 -14.59 -6.35 9.37
C ILE A 61 -14.92 -7.82 9.59
N ILE A 62 -13.92 -8.64 9.97
CA ILE A 62 -14.13 -10.07 10.25
C ILE A 62 -15.18 -10.28 11.33
N THR A 63 -15.21 -9.42 12.35
CA THR A 63 -16.18 -9.54 13.45
C THR A 63 -17.52 -8.87 13.13
N GLY A 64 -17.74 -8.45 11.89
CA GLY A 64 -19.00 -7.83 11.45
C GLY A 64 -19.06 -6.32 11.63
N GLY A 65 -17.98 -5.70 12.12
CA GLY A 65 -17.91 -4.26 12.29
C GLY A 65 -17.72 -3.53 10.97
N ARG A 66 -17.93 -2.23 11.00
CA ARG A 66 -17.76 -1.36 9.83
C ARG A 66 -16.72 -0.29 10.12
N PRO A 67 -15.69 -0.16 9.25
CA PRO A 67 -14.73 0.93 9.39
C PRO A 67 -15.41 2.29 9.28
N PRO A 68 -14.89 3.32 9.95
CA PRO A 68 -15.36 4.69 9.74
C PRO A 68 -15.19 5.11 8.29
N ARG A 69 -16.08 5.96 7.80
CA ARG A 69 -15.98 6.49 6.44
C ARG A 69 -14.89 7.56 6.37
N TYR A 70 -14.20 7.61 5.25
CA TYR A 70 -13.18 8.64 5.02
C TYR A 70 -13.76 10.02 4.76
N THR A 71 -15.08 10.14 4.67
CA THR A 71 -15.78 11.43 4.57
C THR A 71 -15.46 12.35 5.76
N ARG A 72 -15.12 11.79 6.92
CA ARG A 72 -14.70 12.59 8.10
C ARG A 72 -13.40 13.38 7.85
N TYR A 73 -12.62 12.97 6.85
CA TYR A 73 -11.40 13.67 6.42
C TYR A 73 -11.64 14.58 5.23
N GLY A 74 -12.84 14.56 4.66
CA GLY A 74 -13.15 15.24 3.40
C GLY A 74 -13.08 14.31 2.18
N GLY A 75 -13.08 12.99 2.41
CA GLY A 75 -13.00 11.97 1.36
C GLY A 75 -11.65 11.27 1.32
N ILE A 76 -11.54 10.27 0.44
CA ILE A 76 -10.33 9.44 0.32
C ILE A 76 -9.13 10.27 -0.15
N ASP A 77 -9.32 11.16 -1.14
CA ASP A 77 -8.22 11.98 -1.64
C ASP A 77 -7.67 12.92 -0.56
N ALA A 78 -8.55 13.52 0.22
CA ALA A 78 -8.16 14.37 1.35
C ALA A 78 -7.44 13.57 2.43
N PHE A 79 -7.91 12.36 2.73
CA PHE A 79 -7.25 11.45 3.64
C PHE A 79 -5.84 11.11 3.16
N ASN A 80 -5.70 10.73 1.89
CA ASN A 80 -4.40 10.42 1.30
C ASN A 80 -3.43 11.59 1.43
N ALA A 81 -3.88 12.79 1.12
CA ALA A 81 -3.05 14.00 1.21
C ALA A 81 -2.60 14.26 2.64
N GLN A 82 -3.51 14.16 3.61
CA GLN A 82 -3.19 14.41 5.02
C GLN A 82 -2.20 13.38 5.58
N MET A 83 -2.41 12.11 5.28
CA MET A 83 -1.55 11.04 5.80
C MET A 83 -0.16 11.09 5.17
N THR A 84 -0.07 11.38 3.89
CA THR A 84 1.22 11.53 3.21
C THR A 84 1.97 12.74 3.74
N GLU A 85 1.28 13.86 3.98
CA GLU A 85 1.88 15.06 4.56
C GLU A 85 2.45 14.78 5.96
N GLN A 86 1.73 14.03 6.79
CA GLN A 86 2.21 13.64 8.11
C GLN A 86 3.50 12.81 8.05
N LYS A 87 3.68 12.01 7.01
CA LYS A 87 4.85 11.15 6.85
C LYS A 87 6.02 11.83 6.13
N ARG A 88 5.82 13.03 5.58
CA ARG A 88 6.90 13.75 4.87
C ARG A 88 8.10 14.07 5.74
N GLY A 89 7.88 14.27 7.02
CA GLY A 89 8.95 14.54 7.97
C GLY A 89 9.84 13.34 8.29
N LEU A 90 9.44 12.14 7.88
CA LEU A 90 10.23 10.94 8.11
C LEU A 90 11.43 10.91 7.17
N ALA A 91 12.56 10.41 7.67
CA ALA A 91 13.73 10.16 6.84
C ALA A 91 13.41 9.04 5.83
N LEU A 92 14.04 9.07 4.65
CA LEU A 92 13.87 8.05 3.63
C LEU A 92 14.14 6.64 4.19
N SER A 93 15.22 6.49 4.97
CA SER A 93 15.55 5.20 5.59
C SER A 93 14.44 4.68 6.51
N ASP A 94 13.76 5.58 7.22
CA ASP A 94 12.64 5.21 8.08
C ASP A 94 11.43 4.76 7.26
N VAL A 95 11.15 5.44 6.16
CA VAL A 95 10.05 5.04 5.26
C VAL A 95 10.33 3.66 4.68
N LEU A 96 11.53 3.41 4.18
CA LEU A 96 11.89 2.11 3.62
C LEU A 96 11.81 0.98 4.66
N ARG A 97 12.23 1.26 5.89
CA ARG A 97 12.14 0.31 6.99
C ARG A 97 10.69 0.03 7.36
N GLN A 98 9.87 1.08 7.52
CA GLN A 98 8.46 0.94 7.85
C GLN A 98 7.69 0.20 6.76
N LEU A 99 8.05 0.42 5.51
CA LEU A 99 7.44 -0.28 4.37
C LEU A 99 7.57 -1.80 4.54
N ASP A 100 8.78 -2.27 4.83
CA ASP A 100 9.05 -3.69 4.99
C ASP A 100 8.41 -4.25 6.27
N GLU A 101 8.48 -3.52 7.37
CA GLU A 101 7.90 -3.93 8.66
C GLU A 101 6.38 -4.04 8.59
N THR A 102 5.72 -3.03 8.01
CA THR A 102 4.27 -3.00 7.91
C THR A 102 3.77 -4.12 7.01
N HIS A 103 4.46 -4.34 5.90
CA HIS A 103 4.11 -5.42 4.98
C HIS A 103 4.23 -6.79 5.64
N ARG A 104 5.33 -7.02 6.38
CA ARG A 104 5.51 -8.27 7.12
C ARG A 104 4.39 -8.50 8.12
N ARG A 105 4.01 -7.47 8.86
CA ARG A 105 2.90 -7.55 9.83
C ARG A 105 1.59 -7.87 9.14
N LEU A 106 1.34 -7.29 7.97
CA LEU A 106 0.14 -7.55 7.19
C LEU A 106 0.11 -9.01 6.71
N ILE A 107 1.22 -9.51 6.18
CA ILE A 107 1.32 -10.91 5.74
C ILE A 107 1.11 -11.87 6.91
N ASP A 108 1.73 -11.60 8.06
CA ASP A 108 1.56 -12.43 9.27
C ASP A 108 0.10 -12.43 9.72
N TYR A 109 -0.55 -11.28 9.69
CA TYR A 109 -1.97 -11.18 10.00
C TYR A 109 -2.81 -12.03 9.03
N ILE A 110 -2.59 -11.89 7.72
CA ILE A 110 -3.34 -12.64 6.71
C ILE A 110 -3.19 -14.15 6.93
N ARG A 111 -1.96 -14.61 7.24
CA ARG A 111 -1.70 -16.01 7.50
C ARG A 111 -2.45 -16.54 8.72
N SER A 112 -2.73 -15.68 9.69
CA SER A 112 -3.45 -16.05 10.92
C SER A 112 -4.96 -16.13 10.73
N VAL A 113 -5.51 -15.57 9.66
CA VAL A 113 -6.95 -15.52 9.40
C VAL A 113 -7.43 -16.88 8.88
N PRO A 114 -8.55 -17.42 9.40
CA PRO A 114 -9.08 -18.72 8.94
C PRO A 114 -9.39 -18.72 7.44
N GLU A 115 -9.19 -19.87 6.81
CA GLU A 115 -9.37 -20.09 5.38
C GLU A 115 -10.75 -19.66 4.87
N GLU A 116 -11.79 -19.83 5.68
CA GLU A 116 -13.18 -19.53 5.28
C GLU A 116 -13.38 -18.08 4.84
N HIS A 117 -12.55 -17.15 5.30
CA HIS A 117 -12.65 -15.73 4.94
C HIS A 117 -12.10 -15.43 3.54
N PHE A 118 -11.41 -16.38 2.91
CA PHE A 118 -10.79 -16.20 1.60
C PHE A 118 -11.51 -16.91 0.47
N THR A 119 -12.33 -17.91 0.79
CA THR A 119 -12.95 -18.79 -0.21
C THR A 119 -14.19 -18.22 -0.86
N ARG A 120 -14.74 -17.13 -0.32
CA ARG A 120 -15.94 -16.46 -0.82
C ARG A 120 -15.68 -14.97 -0.95
N GLU A 121 -16.48 -14.29 -1.79
CA GLU A 121 -16.51 -12.84 -1.84
C GLU A 121 -17.13 -12.31 -0.53
N THR A 122 -16.31 -11.64 0.27
CA THR A 122 -16.70 -11.05 1.55
C THR A 122 -16.22 -9.60 1.60
N ARG A 123 -16.74 -8.82 2.53
CA ARG A 123 -16.23 -7.45 2.76
C ARG A 123 -14.76 -7.46 3.14
N PHE A 124 -14.33 -8.47 3.88
CA PHE A 124 -12.92 -8.68 4.24
C PHE A 124 -12.05 -8.81 2.98
N ARG A 125 -12.43 -9.74 2.10
CA ARG A 125 -11.67 -10.01 0.89
C ARG A 125 -11.66 -8.81 -0.06
N HIS A 126 -12.79 -8.12 -0.16
CA HIS A 126 -12.91 -6.91 -0.98
C HIS A 126 -11.98 -5.80 -0.47
N ARG A 127 -11.99 -5.55 0.85
CA ARG A 127 -11.13 -4.53 1.46
C ARG A 127 -9.65 -4.89 1.29
N LEU A 128 -9.29 -6.15 1.54
CA LEU A 128 -7.93 -6.62 1.38
C LEU A 128 -7.43 -6.37 -0.05
N ARG A 129 -8.25 -6.68 -1.05
CA ARG A 129 -7.91 -6.45 -2.45
C ARG A 129 -7.62 -4.98 -2.71
N LEU A 130 -8.49 -4.09 -2.25
CA LEU A 130 -8.36 -2.65 -2.48
C LEU A 130 -7.11 -2.05 -1.83
N ASP A 131 -6.74 -2.56 -0.66
CA ASP A 131 -5.61 -2.03 0.10
C ASP A 131 -4.27 -2.64 -0.32
N THR A 132 -4.28 -3.74 -1.06
CA THR A 132 -3.06 -4.48 -1.40
C THR A 132 -2.91 -4.76 -2.89
N TYR A 133 -3.31 -5.93 -3.36
CA TYR A 133 -2.92 -6.39 -4.69
C TYR A 133 -3.63 -5.70 -5.86
N SER A 134 -4.68 -4.90 -5.61
CA SER A 134 -5.20 -3.94 -6.60
C SER A 134 -4.56 -2.56 -6.47
N HIS A 135 -3.95 -2.27 -5.34
CA HIS A 135 -3.35 -0.96 -5.04
C HIS A 135 -1.88 -0.88 -5.49
N TYR A 136 -1.08 -1.87 -5.13
CA TYR A 136 0.35 -1.87 -5.47
C TYR A 136 0.64 -1.71 -6.97
N PRO A 137 -0.10 -2.39 -7.89
CA PRO A 137 0.21 -2.28 -9.31
C PRO A 137 0.06 -0.87 -9.88
N LYS A 138 -0.88 -0.09 -9.37
CA LYS A 138 -1.07 1.31 -9.81
C LYS A 138 0.17 2.14 -9.54
N HIS A 139 0.76 1.95 -8.37
CA HIS A 139 1.93 2.70 -7.95
C HIS A 139 3.21 2.19 -8.62
N ALA A 140 3.33 0.87 -8.78
CA ALA A 140 4.43 0.29 -9.54
C ALA A 140 4.47 0.82 -10.98
N LYS A 141 3.29 0.91 -11.62
CA LYS A 141 3.16 1.44 -12.97
C LYS A 141 3.58 2.92 -13.03
N ALA A 142 3.09 3.73 -12.10
CA ALA A 142 3.42 5.16 -12.05
C ALA A 142 4.93 5.40 -11.90
N ILE A 143 5.57 4.64 -11.02
CA ILE A 143 7.01 4.73 -10.79
C ILE A 143 7.78 4.31 -12.05
N ARG A 144 7.40 3.19 -12.68
CA ARG A 144 8.06 2.72 -13.90
C ARG A 144 7.93 3.72 -15.03
N GLU A 145 6.74 4.29 -15.25
CA GLU A 145 6.51 5.28 -16.31
C GLU A 145 7.35 6.53 -16.08
N TRP A 146 7.43 7.01 -14.84
CA TRP A 146 8.28 8.13 -14.50
C TRP A 146 9.76 7.81 -14.73
N ARG A 147 10.21 6.64 -14.29
CA ARG A 147 11.60 6.19 -14.38
C ARG A 147 12.06 6.06 -15.85
N GLU A 148 11.15 5.65 -16.73
CA GLU A 148 11.41 5.44 -18.14
C GLU A 148 11.23 6.68 -19.01
N ARG A 149 10.87 7.81 -18.42
CA ARG A 149 10.70 9.06 -19.20
C ARG A 149 12.02 9.45 -19.86
N PRO A 150 11.94 9.95 -21.13
CA PRO A 150 13.13 10.51 -21.77
C PRO A 150 13.67 11.68 -20.95
N VAL A 151 14.99 11.75 -20.82
CA VAL A 151 15.67 12.90 -20.23
C VAL A 151 15.70 13.99 -21.30
N GLU A 152 15.04 15.12 -21.04
CA GLU A 152 15.06 16.28 -21.94
C GLU A 152 16.31 17.12 -21.74
#